data_b57d99c1b5e6ba1210109c8588865ad7
#
_entry.id   b57d99c1b5e6ba1210109c8588865ad7
#
_cell.length_a   1.000
_cell.length_b   1.000
_cell.length_c   1.000
_cell.angle_alpha   90.00
_cell.angle_beta   90.00
_cell.angle_gamma   90.00
#
_symmetry.space_group_name_H-M   'P 1'
#
loop_
_entity.id
_entity.type
_entity.pdbx_description
1 polymer ?
#
loop_
_entity_poly.entity_id
_entity_poly.type
_entity_poly.pdbx_seq_one_letter_code
_entity_poly.pdbx_strand_id
1 'polypeptide(L)'
;MAEIEYFYAAYSSYTWLGSARLMEISAASGRRIDHRPMDLNRVMQACGSTTFEARTDEFREYFFKRELERWAEYRGLRTLGRRPSYHHHGYDLANRVLVAALIEGCDIDRLAHQFLDGHWADDADLADAATLEMLGDSVGLDGAALVRASASDEVAARYEANTREAIERNVFGSPTYFVDGDMFYGQDRLDLVERAINQPFAHTWP
;
A
#
# COMPACT_ATOMS: atom_id res chain seq x y z
N MET A 1 -10.34 -16.74 9.61
CA MET A 1 -8.94 -17.15 9.47
C MET A 1 -8.09 -16.02 10.06
N ALA A 2 -6.90 -16.31 10.58
CA ALA A 2 -6.00 -15.26 11.04
C ALA A 2 -5.50 -14.45 9.84
N GLU A 3 -5.42 -13.14 9.97
CA GLU A 3 -5.12 -12.19 8.89
C GLU A 3 -3.93 -11.31 9.26
N ILE A 4 -3.32 -10.70 8.26
CA ILE A 4 -2.39 -9.59 8.38
C ILE A 4 -3.14 -8.36 7.88
N GLU A 5 -3.56 -7.47 8.79
CA GLU A 5 -4.19 -6.23 8.37
C GLU A 5 -3.14 -5.31 7.74
N TYR A 6 -3.44 -4.72 6.60
CA TYR A 6 -2.48 -3.99 5.79
C TYR A 6 -3.03 -2.62 5.37
N PHE A 7 -2.61 -1.57 6.07
CA PHE A 7 -2.96 -0.19 5.77
C PHE A 7 -1.93 0.43 4.85
N TYR A 8 -2.37 0.91 3.69
CA TYR A 8 -1.46 1.45 2.68
C TYR A 8 -2.14 2.38 1.68
N ALA A 9 -1.31 3.06 0.89
CA ALA A 9 -1.73 3.80 -0.30
C ALA A 9 -1.04 3.22 -1.53
N ALA A 10 -1.79 3.03 -2.61
CA ALA A 10 -1.38 2.32 -3.83
C ALA A 10 -0.19 2.95 -4.59
N TYR A 11 0.25 4.16 -4.23
CA TYR A 11 1.39 4.85 -4.84
C TYR A 11 2.62 4.94 -3.94
N SER A 12 2.52 4.45 -2.69
CA SER A 12 3.61 4.59 -1.71
C SER A 12 4.84 3.79 -2.11
N SER A 13 5.98 4.44 -2.20
CA SER A 13 7.26 3.80 -2.52
C SER A 13 7.66 2.73 -1.52
N TYR A 14 7.47 3.00 -0.22
CA TYR A 14 7.78 2.02 0.82
C TYR A 14 6.79 0.85 0.85
N THR A 15 5.55 1.07 0.42
CA THR A 15 4.58 -0.01 0.19
C THR A 15 5.02 -0.90 -0.99
N TRP A 16 5.42 -0.29 -2.10
CA TRP A 16 5.96 -1.00 -3.26
C TRP A 16 7.16 -1.89 -2.87
N LEU A 17 8.14 -1.33 -2.17
CA LEU A 17 9.33 -2.06 -1.73
C LEU A 17 9.02 -3.32 -0.90
N GLY A 18 7.93 -3.30 -0.12
CA GLY A 18 7.54 -4.41 0.75
C GLY A 18 6.51 -5.37 0.18
N SER A 19 5.79 -5.00 -0.89
CA SER A 19 4.58 -5.70 -1.32
C SER A 19 4.80 -7.17 -1.71
N ALA A 20 5.85 -7.47 -2.49
CA ALA A 20 6.19 -8.84 -2.86
C ALA A 20 6.55 -9.69 -1.63
N ARG A 21 7.35 -9.14 -0.70
CA ARG A 21 7.74 -9.83 0.53
C ARG A 21 6.54 -10.10 1.44
N LEU A 22 5.58 -9.18 1.52
CA LEU A 22 4.33 -9.39 2.26
C LEU A 22 3.55 -10.58 1.70
N MET A 23 3.43 -10.68 0.38
CA MET A 23 2.76 -11.83 -0.27
C MET A 23 3.48 -13.16 0.02
N GLU A 24 4.81 -13.17 0.03
CA GLU A 24 5.60 -14.35 0.43
C GLU A 24 5.30 -14.77 1.88
N ILE A 25 5.27 -13.82 2.82
CA ILE A 25 4.94 -14.06 4.24
C ILE A 25 3.51 -14.60 4.36
N SER A 26 2.55 -14.00 3.67
CA SER A 26 1.16 -14.45 3.61
C SER A 26 1.09 -15.92 3.13
N ALA A 27 1.69 -16.22 2.00
CA ALA A 27 1.70 -17.57 1.43
C ALA A 27 2.38 -18.60 2.34
N ALA A 28 3.51 -18.25 2.95
CA ALA A 28 4.25 -19.15 3.84
C ALA A 28 3.53 -19.43 5.16
N SER A 29 2.82 -18.44 5.69
CA SER A 29 2.10 -18.55 6.98
C SER A 29 0.67 -19.07 6.85
N GLY A 30 0.07 -19.04 5.64
CA GLY A 30 -1.34 -19.29 5.42
C GLY A 30 -2.27 -18.22 5.97
N ARG A 31 -1.76 -17.06 6.42
CA ARG A 31 -2.56 -15.89 6.80
C ARG A 31 -2.90 -15.07 5.57
N ARG A 32 -4.17 -14.68 5.41
CA ARG A 32 -4.58 -13.77 4.33
C ARG A 32 -4.14 -12.34 4.63
N ILE A 33 -3.93 -11.55 3.58
CA ILE A 33 -3.76 -10.11 3.70
C ILE A 33 -5.16 -9.47 3.72
N ASP A 34 -5.47 -8.74 4.79
CA ASP A 34 -6.66 -7.90 4.89
C ASP A 34 -6.30 -6.48 4.44
N HIS A 35 -6.55 -6.21 3.18
CA HIS A 35 -6.20 -4.95 2.54
C HIS A 35 -7.06 -3.79 3.00
N ARG A 36 -6.42 -2.71 3.44
CA ARG A 36 -7.02 -1.46 3.91
C ARG A 36 -6.42 -0.25 3.15
N PRO A 37 -6.71 -0.08 1.84
CA PRO A 37 -6.31 1.14 1.14
C PRO A 37 -6.87 2.37 1.85
N MET A 38 -6.02 3.39 2.09
CA MET A 38 -6.36 4.56 2.89
C MET A 38 -5.85 5.87 2.26
N ASP A 39 -6.45 7.00 2.65
CA ASP A 39 -5.93 8.32 2.34
C ASP A 39 -4.72 8.62 3.24
N LEU A 40 -3.53 8.38 2.67
CA LEU A 40 -2.27 8.55 3.36
C LEU A 40 -2.05 9.99 3.85
N ASN A 41 -2.48 10.99 3.06
CA ASN A 41 -2.26 12.38 3.43
C ASN A 41 -3.04 12.76 4.70
N ARG A 42 -4.30 12.33 4.80
CA ARG A 42 -5.12 12.53 6.01
C ARG A 42 -4.56 11.79 7.22
N VAL A 43 -4.11 10.55 7.03
CA VAL A 43 -3.50 9.75 8.10
C VAL A 43 -2.22 10.42 8.59
N MET A 44 -1.32 10.81 7.71
CA MET A 44 -0.07 11.51 8.07
C MET A 44 -0.33 12.85 8.76
N GLN A 45 -1.34 13.60 8.32
CA GLN A 45 -1.74 14.84 8.97
C GLN A 45 -2.26 14.59 10.39
N ALA A 46 -3.08 13.58 10.59
CA ALA A 46 -3.65 13.24 11.90
C ALA A 46 -2.58 12.79 12.91
N CYS A 47 -1.54 12.07 12.50
CA CYS A 47 -0.44 11.68 13.39
C CYS A 47 0.64 12.78 13.56
N GLY A 48 0.45 13.99 13.02
CA GLY A 48 1.40 15.09 13.13
C GLY A 48 2.68 14.91 12.29
N SER A 49 2.64 14.06 11.28
CA SER A 49 3.79 13.85 10.40
C SER A 49 4.05 15.07 9.51
N THR A 50 5.32 15.36 9.27
CA THR A 50 5.72 16.44 8.36
C THR A 50 5.40 16.07 6.91
N THR A 51 4.76 16.96 6.15
CA THR A 51 4.47 16.76 4.73
C THR A 51 5.77 16.65 3.91
N PHE A 52 5.66 16.10 2.71
CA PHE A 52 6.83 15.96 1.81
C PHE A 52 7.47 17.33 1.52
N GLU A 53 6.65 18.35 1.27
CA GLU A 53 7.10 19.72 0.92
C GLU A 53 7.79 20.43 2.08
N ALA A 54 7.40 20.15 3.30
CA ALA A 54 7.98 20.75 4.50
C ALA A 54 9.31 20.09 4.95
N ARG A 55 9.75 19.03 4.29
CA ARG A 55 11.04 18.37 4.54
C ARG A 55 12.16 19.08 3.79
N THR A 56 13.39 19.05 4.33
CA THR A 56 14.56 19.62 3.64
C THR A 56 14.90 18.84 2.38
N ASP A 57 15.64 19.47 1.46
CA ASP A 57 16.11 18.82 0.23
C ASP A 57 17.00 17.61 0.54
N GLU A 58 17.89 17.73 1.52
CA GLU A 58 18.78 16.65 1.95
C GLU A 58 17.98 15.46 2.47
N PHE A 59 16.91 15.72 3.25
CA PHE A 59 16.03 14.64 3.70
C PHE A 59 15.33 13.96 2.53
N ARG A 60 14.82 14.74 1.55
CA ARG A 60 14.15 14.18 0.37
C ARG A 60 15.09 13.34 -0.48
N GLU A 61 16.31 13.85 -0.77
CA GLU A 61 17.34 13.11 -1.53
C GLU A 61 17.78 11.84 -0.81
N TYR A 62 17.95 11.89 0.52
CA TYR A 62 18.32 10.69 1.28
C TYR A 62 17.16 9.69 1.34
N PHE A 63 16.00 10.10 1.86
CA PHE A 63 14.93 9.18 2.23
C PHE A 63 14.10 8.70 1.03
N PHE A 64 13.76 9.62 0.09
CA PHE A 64 12.93 9.28 -1.06
C PHE A 64 13.70 8.97 -2.35
N LYS A 65 15.02 8.93 -2.29
CA LYS A 65 15.86 8.51 -3.40
C LYS A 65 16.89 7.49 -2.95
N ARG A 66 17.90 7.88 -2.17
CA ARG A 66 18.99 6.96 -1.81
C ARG A 66 18.52 5.71 -1.05
N GLU A 67 17.63 5.84 -0.10
CA GLU A 67 17.06 4.69 0.62
C GLU A 67 16.19 3.82 -0.28
N LEU A 68 15.42 4.42 -1.18
CA LEU A 68 14.64 3.66 -2.17
C LEU A 68 15.54 2.84 -3.09
N GLU A 69 16.63 3.43 -3.60
CA GLU A 69 17.61 2.72 -4.43
C GLU A 69 18.21 1.51 -3.71
N ARG A 70 18.63 1.69 -2.44
CA ARG A 70 19.18 0.60 -1.62
C ARG A 70 18.21 -0.53 -1.40
N TRP A 71 16.98 -0.20 -1.02
CA TRP A 71 15.95 -1.20 -0.79
C TRP A 71 15.51 -1.90 -2.06
N ALA A 72 15.40 -1.17 -3.19
CA ALA A 72 15.10 -1.77 -4.48
C ALA A 72 16.20 -2.76 -4.92
N GLU A 73 17.48 -2.37 -4.79
CA GLU A 73 18.62 -3.24 -5.05
C GLU A 73 18.61 -4.48 -4.13
N TYR A 74 18.45 -4.27 -2.81
CA TYR A 74 18.42 -5.35 -1.82
C TYR A 74 17.29 -6.37 -2.09
N ARG A 75 16.13 -5.92 -2.57
CA ARG A 75 14.98 -6.76 -2.90
C ARG A 75 14.94 -7.23 -4.35
N GLY A 76 15.91 -6.84 -5.17
CA GLY A 76 15.98 -7.22 -6.59
C GLY A 76 14.86 -6.62 -7.44
N LEU A 77 14.34 -5.45 -7.05
CA LEU A 77 13.24 -4.79 -7.76
C LEU A 77 13.75 -3.96 -8.94
N ARG A 78 13.01 -4.02 -10.05
CA ARG A 78 13.22 -3.17 -11.21
C ARG A 78 12.69 -1.77 -10.90
N THR A 79 13.47 -0.74 -11.14
CA THR A 79 13.12 0.64 -10.81
C THR A 79 13.37 1.58 -11.99
N LEU A 80 12.62 2.68 -12.05
CA LEU A 80 12.85 3.77 -13.01
C LEU A 80 14.15 4.54 -12.76
N GLY A 81 14.79 4.40 -11.60
CA GLY A 81 15.94 5.23 -11.19
C GLY A 81 15.57 6.71 -10.95
N ARG A 82 14.30 7.04 -10.94
CA ARG A 82 13.76 8.39 -10.73
C ARG A 82 12.36 8.30 -10.09
N ARG A 83 11.87 9.43 -9.60
CA ARG A 83 10.46 9.52 -9.19
C ARG A 83 9.55 9.32 -10.41
N PRO A 84 8.44 8.56 -10.30
CA PRO A 84 7.49 8.40 -11.39
C PRO A 84 6.95 9.74 -11.91
N SER A 85 6.80 9.86 -13.23
CA SER A 85 6.37 11.09 -13.89
C SER A 85 5.00 11.58 -13.42
N TYR A 86 4.11 10.64 -13.15
CA TYR A 86 2.72 10.89 -12.77
C TYR A 86 2.47 10.86 -11.24
N HIS A 87 3.53 10.81 -10.43
CA HIS A 87 3.39 10.69 -8.98
C HIS A 87 2.60 11.85 -8.34
N HIS A 88 2.53 12.99 -9.02
CA HIS A 88 1.77 14.16 -8.58
C HIS A 88 0.28 14.15 -8.96
N HIS A 89 -0.18 13.20 -9.82
CA HIS A 89 -1.59 13.08 -10.21
C HIS A 89 -2.47 12.50 -9.11
N GLY A 90 -1.86 11.86 -8.09
CA GLY A 90 -2.58 11.28 -6.98
C GLY A 90 -2.81 9.77 -7.11
N TYR A 91 -3.56 9.22 -6.16
CA TYR A 91 -3.74 7.77 -5.98
C TYR A 91 -5.17 7.38 -5.57
N ASP A 92 -6.07 8.34 -5.46
CA ASP A 92 -7.42 8.10 -4.97
C ASP A 92 -8.19 7.11 -5.86
N LEU A 93 -8.06 7.26 -7.19
CA LEU A 93 -8.70 6.35 -8.12
C LEU A 93 -8.19 4.92 -7.93
N ALA A 94 -6.86 4.73 -7.87
CA ALA A 94 -6.27 3.41 -7.64
C ALA A 94 -6.71 2.79 -6.33
N ASN A 95 -6.70 3.54 -5.21
CA ASN A 95 -7.19 3.06 -3.93
C ASN A 95 -8.67 2.65 -3.99
N ARG A 96 -9.50 3.44 -4.66
CA ARG A 96 -10.93 3.12 -4.84
C ARG A 96 -11.16 1.89 -5.71
N VAL A 97 -10.35 1.68 -6.75
CA VAL A 97 -10.40 0.46 -7.57
C VAL A 97 -10.05 -0.77 -6.74
N LEU A 98 -9.04 -0.69 -5.87
CA LEU A 98 -8.72 -1.78 -4.93
C LEU A 98 -9.86 -2.05 -3.96
N VAL A 99 -10.50 -0.99 -3.42
CA VAL A 99 -11.67 -1.14 -2.54
C VAL A 99 -12.85 -1.75 -3.29
N ALA A 100 -13.10 -1.36 -4.55
CA ALA A 100 -14.15 -1.95 -5.37
C ALA A 100 -13.92 -3.46 -5.55
N ALA A 101 -12.70 -3.86 -5.88
CA ALA A 101 -12.35 -5.26 -6.03
C ALA A 101 -12.53 -6.07 -4.72
N LEU A 102 -12.23 -5.48 -3.56
CA LEU A 102 -12.50 -6.10 -2.25
C LEU A 102 -14.00 -6.28 -2.00
N ILE A 103 -14.84 -5.30 -2.35
CA ILE A 103 -16.31 -5.38 -2.21
C ILE A 103 -16.87 -6.49 -3.12
N GLU A 104 -16.34 -6.62 -4.34
CA GLU A 104 -16.69 -7.70 -5.27
C GLU A 104 -16.16 -9.09 -4.85
N GLY A 105 -15.41 -9.17 -3.75
CA GLY A 105 -14.89 -10.43 -3.21
C GLY A 105 -13.67 -10.97 -3.95
N CYS A 106 -12.97 -10.13 -4.72
CA CYS A 106 -11.75 -10.52 -5.40
C CYS A 106 -10.57 -10.70 -4.43
N ASP A 107 -9.69 -11.65 -4.73
CA ASP A 107 -8.35 -11.66 -4.18
C ASP A 107 -7.53 -10.57 -4.88
N ILE A 108 -7.09 -9.57 -4.12
CA ILE A 108 -6.41 -8.39 -4.67
C ILE A 108 -4.91 -8.33 -4.39
N ASP A 109 -4.30 -9.36 -3.81
CA ASP A 109 -2.87 -9.38 -3.50
C ASP A 109 -2.04 -8.99 -4.74
N ARG A 110 -2.33 -9.65 -5.87
CA ARG A 110 -1.66 -9.39 -7.14
C ARG A 110 -2.03 -8.03 -7.75
N LEU A 111 -3.28 -7.60 -7.63
CA LEU A 111 -3.74 -6.31 -8.15
C LEU A 111 -3.05 -5.15 -7.42
N ALA A 112 -3.02 -5.21 -6.08
CA ALA A 112 -2.35 -4.19 -5.27
C ALA A 112 -0.85 -4.11 -5.59
N HIS A 113 -0.18 -5.27 -5.74
CA HIS A 113 1.22 -5.32 -6.16
C HIS A 113 1.41 -4.75 -7.56
N GLN A 114 0.53 -5.09 -8.52
CA GLN A 114 0.61 -4.63 -9.90
C GLN A 114 0.44 -3.10 -10.03
N PHE A 115 -0.42 -2.48 -9.22
CA PHE A 115 -0.54 -1.02 -9.19
C PHE A 115 0.74 -0.35 -8.69
N LEU A 116 1.32 -0.89 -7.62
CA LEU A 116 2.57 -0.40 -7.05
C LEU A 116 3.75 -0.57 -8.03
N ASP A 117 3.91 -1.76 -8.61
CA ASP A 117 4.99 -2.07 -9.54
C ASP A 117 4.83 -1.31 -10.86
N GLY A 118 3.62 -1.25 -11.41
CA GLY A 118 3.30 -0.43 -12.57
C GLY A 118 3.70 1.03 -12.40
N HIS A 119 3.44 1.60 -11.22
CA HIS A 119 3.82 2.99 -10.92
C HIS A 119 5.33 3.18 -10.76
N TRP A 120 5.98 2.33 -9.96
CA TRP A 120 7.40 2.53 -9.59
C TRP A 120 8.39 1.94 -10.58
N ALA A 121 8.00 0.93 -11.37
CA ALA A 121 8.86 0.28 -12.35
C ALA A 121 8.51 0.59 -13.81
N ASP A 122 7.24 0.91 -14.12
CA ASP A 122 6.77 1.13 -15.48
C ASP A 122 6.19 2.53 -15.74
N ASP A 123 6.30 3.45 -14.77
CA ASP A 123 5.84 4.85 -14.89
C ASP A 123 4.32 5.00 -15.14
N ALA A 124 3.52 4.05 -14.65
CA ALA A 124 2.07 4.07 -14.84
C ALA A 124 1.40 5.24 -14.10
N ASP A 125 0.41 5.88 -14.73
CA ASP A 125 -0.42 6.91 -14.12
C ASP A 125 -1.58 6.27 -13.35
N LEU A 126 -1.50 6.28 -12.03
CA LEU A 126 -2.54 5.71 -11.15
C LEU A 126 -3.81 6.57 -11.03
N ALA A 127 -3.84 7.73 -11.66
CA ALA A 127 -5.03 8.57 -11.79
C ALA A 127 -5.74 8.39 -13.15
N ASP A 128 -5.14 7.63 -14.09
CA ASP A 128 -5.72 7.36 -15.38
C ASP A 128 -6.53 6.05 -15.38
N ALA A 129 -7.82 6.17 -15.72
CA ALA A 129 -8.75 5.04 -15.73
C ALA A 129 -8.31 3.91 -16.69
N ALA A 130 -7.87 4.24 -17.90
CA ALA A 130 -7.46 3.26 -18.89
C ALA A 130 -6.21 2.49 -18.45
N THR A 131 -5.29 3.16 -17.76
CA THR A 131 -4.11 2.54 -17.14
C THR A 131 -4.52 1.53 -16.07
N LEU A 132 -5.45 1.89 -15.18
CA LEU A 132 -5.92 0.97 -14.13
C LEU A 132 -6.73 -0.21 -14.69
N GLU A 133 -7.51 0.00 -15.75
CA GLU A 133 -8.20 -1.07 -16.48
C GLU A 133 -7.19 -2.09 -17.00
N MET A 134 -6.17 -1.62 -17.73
CA MET A 134 -5.11 -2.47 -18.28
C MET A 134 -4.35 -3.25 -17.19
N LEU A 135 -4.01 -2.59 -16.07
CA LEU A 135 -3.33 -3.24 -14.94
C LEU A 135 -4.23 -4.28 -14.27
N GLY A 136 -5.54 -4.02 -14.15
CA GLY A 136 -6.52 -4.99 -13.66
C GLY A 136 -6.63 -6.22 -14.56
N ASP A 137 -6.75 -6.01 -15.86
CA ASP A 137 -6.81 -7.08 -16.86
C ASP A 137 -5.53 -7.94 -16.84
N SER A 138 -4.37 -7.34 -16.62
CA SER A 138 -3.09 -8.04 -16.58
C SER A 138 -2.98 -9.09 -15.48
N VAL A 139 -3.78 -8.95 -14.42
CA VAL A 139 -3.86 -9.92 -13.31
C VAL A 139 -5.08 -10.84 -13.38
N GLY A 140 -5.87 -10.73 -14.46
CA GLY A 140 -7.01 -11.60 -14.75
C GLY A 140 -8.33 -11.14 -14.15
N LEU A 141 -8.45 -9.87 -13.77
CA LEU A 141 -9.69 -9.24 -13.30
C LEU A 141 -10.34 -8.42 -14.43
N ASP A 142 -11.63 -8.11 -14.33
CA ASP A 142 -12.29 -7.16 -15.24
C ASP A 142 -11.97 -5.72 -14.80
N GLY A 143 -10.85 -5.18 -15.28
CA GLY A 143 -10.37 -3.86 -14.93
C GLY A 143 -11.39 -2.76 -15.20
N ALA A 144 -12.09 -2.82 -16.36
CA ALA A 144 -13.11 -1.85 -16.71
C ALA A 144 -14.31 -1.89 -15.76
N ALA A 145 -14.75 -3.08 -15.32
CA ALA A 145 -15.81 -3.19 -14.33
C ALA A 145 -15.39 -2.60 -12.98
N LEU A 146 -14.16 -2.89 -12.52
CA LEU A 146 -13.63 -2.37 -11.26
C LEU A 146 -13.49 -0.84 -11.27
N VAL A 147 -12.98 -0.27 -12.36
CA VAL A 147 -12.90 1.19 -12.52
C VAL A 147 -14.29 1.81 -12.47
N ARG A 148 -15.29 1.25 -13.16
CA ARG A 148 -16.69 1.74 -13.05
C ARG A 148 -17.23 1.63 -11.63
N ALA A 149 -17.02 0.49 -10.95
CA ALA A 149 -17.49 0.25 -9.59
C ALA A 149 -16.85 1.20 -8.56
N SER A 150 -15.61 1.66 -8.82
CA SER A 150 -14.87 2.57 -7.92
C SER A 150 -15.55 3.91 -7.68
N ALA A 151 -16.49 4.30 -8.54
CA ALA A 151 -17.27 5.55 -8.41
C ALA A 151 -18.48 5.43 -7.47
N SER A 152 -18.80 4.24 -6.98
CA SER A 152 -19.99 4.02 -6.14
C SER A 152 -19.87 4.64 -4.75
N ASP A 153 -21.02 4.98 -4.15
CA ASP A 153 -21.10 5.49 -2.78
C ASP A 153 -20.61 4.44 -1.76
N GLU A 154 -20.79 3.16 -2.03
CA GLU A 154 -20.34 2.07 -1.17
C GLU A 154 -18.80 2.01 -1.12
N VAL A 155 -18.13 2.13 -2.26
CA VAL A 155 -16.67 2.23 -2.35
C VAL A 155 -16.17 3.47 -1.62
N ALA A 156 -16.82 4.62 -1.82
CA ALA A 156 -16.46 5.86 -1.13
C ALA A 156 -16.58 5.71 0.39
N ALA A 157 -17.67 5.12 0.88
CA ALA A 157 -17.90 4.88 2.30
C ALA A 157 -16.87 3.91 2.89
N ARG A 158 -16.51 2.83 2.19
CA ARG A 158 -15.51 1.86 2.65
C ARG A 158 -14.11 2.47 2.68
N TYR A 159 -13.72 3.24 1.66
CA TYR A 159 -12.44 3.94 1.62
C TYR A 159 -12.31 4.96 2.78
N GLU A 160 -13.38 5.71 3.04
CA GLU A 160 -13.47 6.62 4.18
C GLU A 160 -13.38 5.88 5.52
N ALA A 161 -14.05 4.73 5.65
CA ALA A 161 -13.97 3.90 6.84
C ALA A 161 -12.55 3.39 7.11
N ASN A 162 -11.84 2.90 6.08
CA ASN A 162 -10.45 2.47 6.20
C ASN A 162 -9.55 3.63 6.68
N THR A 163 -9.73 4.82 6.12
CA THR A 163 -8.95 6.01 6.50
C THR A 163 -9.21 6.42 7.94
N ARG A 164 -10.49 6.44 8.35
CA ARG A 164 -10.88 6.76 9.73
C ARG A 164 -10.31 5.73 10.71
N GLU A 165 -10.44 4.44 10.41
CA GLU A 165 -9.88 3.36 11.24
C GLU A 165 -8.37 3.50 11.38
N ALA A 166 -7.64 3.81 10.30
CA ALA A 166 -6.20 4.05 10.36
C ALA A 166 -5.86 5.21 11.33
N ILE A 167 -6.63 6.30 11.30
CA ILE A 167 -6.44 7.44 12.20
C ILE A 167 -6.74 7.05 13.66
N GLU A 168 -7.86 6.37 13.91
CA GLU A 168 -8.28 5.92 15.25
C GLU A 168 -7.29 4.94 15.87
N ARG A 169 -6.64 4.12 15.05
CA ARG A 169 -5.61 3.15 15.48
C ARG A 169 -4.19 3.71 15.45
N ASN A 170 -4.02 5.02 15.31
CA ASN A 170 -2.72 5.69 15.30
C ASN A 170 -1.74 5.15 14.22
N VAL A 171 -2.22 4.82 13.03
CA VAL A 171 -1.36 4.48 11.89
C VAL A 171 -0.49 5.68 11.53
N PHE A 172 0.84 5.49 11.41
CA PHE A 172 1.79 6.58 11.17
C PHE A 172 2.05 6.84 9.68
N GLY A 173 1.71 5.89 8.81
CA GLY A 173 1.98 6.01 7.38
C GLY A 173 1.81 4.70 6.63
N SER A 174 2.39 4.64 5.44
CA SER A 174 2.23 3.53 4.50
C SER A 174 3.61 2.93 4.17
N PRO A 175 3.79 1.59 4.28
CA PRO A 175 2.83 0.61 4.79
C PRO A 175 2.80 0.52 6.32
N THR A 176 1.65 0.12 6.87
CA THR A 176 1.51 -0.30 8.28
C THR A 176 0.78 -1.64 8.31
N TYR A 177 1.27 -2.56 9.12
CA TYR A 177 0.73 -3.90 9.30
C TYR A 177 0.24 -4.10 10.73
N PHE A 178 -0.81 -4.92 10.90
CA PHE A 178 -1.19 -5.43 12.22
C PHE A 178 -1.22 -6.94 12.18
N VAL A 179 -0.64 -7.56 13.21
CA VAL A 179 -0.67 -9.00 13.44
C VAL A 179 -1.23 -9.23 14.84
N ASP A 180 -2.42 -9.83 14.91
CA ASP A 180 -3.10 -10.12 16.16
C ASP A 180 -3.22 -8.88 17.09
N GLY A 181 -3.40 -7.70 16.48
CA GLY A 181 -3.55 -6.41 17.17
C GLY A 181 -2.25 -5.65 17.43
N ASP A 182 -1.08 -6.23 17.16
CA ASP A 182 0.21 -5.55 17.31
C ASP A 182 0.62 -4.86 16.02
N MET A 183 1.04 -3.59 16.10
CA MET A 183 1.33 -2.72 14.96
C MET A 183 2.80 -2.73 14.55
N PHE A 184 3.04 -2.82 13.25
CA PHE A 184 4.38 -2.74 12.63
C PHE A 184 4.35 -1.69 11.51
N TYR A 185 5.07 -0.59 11.68
CA TYR A 185 5.14 0.49 10.70
C TYR A 185 6.42 0.43 9.88
N GLY A 186 6.24 0.36 8.56
CA GLY A 186 7.32 0.37 7.56
C GLY A 186 7.62 -1.01 6.96
N GLN A 187 8.02 -1.03 5.70
CA GLN A 187 8.35 -2.27 4.98
C GLN A 187 9.60 -2.99 5.53
N ASP A 188 10.45 -2.26 6.21
CA ASP A 188 11.64 -2.77 6.90
C ASP A 188 11.31 -3.53 8.20
N ARG A 189 10.03 -3.59 8.58
CA ARG A 189 9.52 -4.39 9.70
C ARG A 189 8.94 -5.74 9.29
N LEU A 190 8.98 -6.09 8.00
CA LEU A 190 8.40 -7.35 7.53
C LEU A 190 9.01 -8.60 8.19
N ASP A 191 10.30 -8.59 8.54
CA ASP A 191 10.90 -9.69 9.29
C ASP A 191 10.34 -9.80 10.73
N LEU A 192 9.96 -8.66 11.34
CA LEU A 192 9.29 -8.64 12.63
C LEU A 192 7.82 -9.10 12.50
N VAL A 193 7.14 -8.74 11.40
CA VAL A 193 5.79 -9.25 11.07
C VAL A 193 5.83 -10.77 10.94
N GLU A 194 6.75 -11.32 10.16
CA GLU A 194 6.91 -12.78 10.00
C GLU A 194 7.23 -13.47 11.34
N ARG A 195 8.10 -12.86 12.13
CA ARG A 195 8.40 -13.35 13.47
C ARG A 195 7.17 -13.33 14.36
N ALA A 196 6.38 -12.24 14.37
CA ALA A 196 5.18 -12.11 15.21
C ALA A 196 4.10 -13.15 14.86
N ILE A 197 3.95 -13.50 13.59
CA ILE A 197 3.02 -14.54 13.12
C ILE A 197 3.35 -15.90 13.76
N ASN A 198 4.64 -16.24 13.84
CA ASN A 198 5.10 -17.52 14.35
C ASN A 198 5.33 -17.52 15.87
N GLN A 199 5.74 -16.39 16.41
CA GLN A 199 6.04 -16.20 17.82
C GLN A 199 5.70 -14.75 18.22
N PRO A 200 4.49 -14.47 18.73
CA PRO A 200 4.09 -13.14 19.15
C PRO A 200 5.06 -12.47 20.13
N PHE A 201 5.13 -11.15 20.08
CA PHE A 201 5.89 -10.37 21.06
C PHE A 201 5.18 -10.36 22.42
N ALA A 202 5.89 -10.02 23.48
CA ALA A 202 5.36 -10.06 24.85
C ALA A 202 4.23 -9.05 25.09
N HIS A 203 4.21 -7.95 24.34
CA HIS A 203 3.22 -6.88 24.43
C HIS A 203 2.81 -6.47 23.04
N THR A 204 1.61 -5.86 22.89
CA THR A 204 1.07 -5.30 21.66
C THR A 204 1.07 -3.76 21.71
N TRP A 205 1.00 -3.11 20.55
CA TRP A 205 0.77 -1.69 20.37
C TRP A 205 -0.39 -1.49 19.38
N PRO A 206 -1.29 -0.54 19.52
CA PRO A 206 -1.54 0.36 20.67
C PRO A 206 -2.18 -0.29 21.84
#